data_7cc69fe81cf5bcaa388285299056fb58
#
_entry.id   7cc69fe81cf5bcaa388285299056fb58
#
_cell.length_a   1.000
_cell.length_b   1.000
_cell.length_c   1.000
_cell.angle_alpha   90.00
_cell.angle_beta   90.00
_cell.angle_gamma   90.00
#
_symmetry.space_group_name_H-M   'P 1'
#
loop_
_entity.id
_entity.type
_entity.pdbx_description
1 polymer ?
#
loop_
_entity_poly.entity_id
_entity_poly.type
_entity_poly.pdbx_seq_one_letter_code
_entity_poly.pdbx_strand_id
1 'polypeptide(L)'
;MKHSKKGSRGPRLYFSHFQNRILCAFLLCTLIPIFIIGGISYAVSYNIAKDKILNASISADAQLHTQFDNRLQQVENIADTLQYNMYNLMQADAPMDTLAMLSEIRSNLSMFKTSFDLAYINIFLPDEHMASSESLYFFPMSKLSDFQIPKEVLENPGTSSVWFYQDLLSVPFLVNNSYHITNSVSCCRVLKHPDTDSIKYAYIIYLDASEFSSILQEIFQDNQITSYILTDNGKIVASNNPSLLSASLDEEKLDFLYNKGDSLKKRAHTNYHTTTLRNGWLQVTEIPDSYIMQNTHILIKSILLTILISLPLTILVVVLISKNLTRRIKTLSRAMETLQLDADESYTFLPHDTQKVGRPDLHPGRTDHRTALSGNGKIMP
;
A
#
# COMPACT_ATOMS: atom_id res chain seq x y z
N MET A 1 45.40 -71.49 35.20
CA MET A 1 44.45 -71.60 34.08
C MET A 1 43.34 -70.57 34.29
N LYS A 2 43.37 -69.47 33.56
CA LYS A 2 42.36 -68.45 33.60
C LYS A 2 41.49 -68.56 32.32
N HIS A 3 40.27 -69.00 32.47
CA HIS A 3 39.27 -68.96 31.38
C HIS A 3 38.78 -67.59 31.16
N SER A 4 39.16 -67.02 30.00
CA SER A 4 38.60 -65.77 29.47
C SER A 4 37.18 -66.02 28.97
N LYS A 5 36.17 -65.44 29.64
CA LYS A 5 34.80 -65.33 29.13
C LYS A 5 34.74 -64.25 28.04
N LYS A 6 34.71 -64.67 26.78
CA LYS A 6 34.39 -63.84 25.63
C LYS A 6 32.92 -63.43 25.75
N GLY A 7 32.63 -62.23 26.26
CA GLY A 7 31.28 -61.64 26.27
C GLY A 7 30.82 -61.39 24.84
N SER A 8 29.83 -62.13 24.41
CA SER A 8 29.03 -61.90 23.23
C SER A 8 28.39 -60.51 23.37
N ARG A 9 28.94 -59.51 22.69
CA ARG A 9 28.27 -58.22 22.50
C ARG A 9 27.08 -58.47 21.54
N GLY A 10 25.92 -58.64 22.11
CA GLY A 10 24.71 -58.99 21.43
C GLY A 10 24.17 -57.90 20.45
N PRO A 11 23.18 -58.24 19.66
CA PRO A 11 22.66 -57.46 18.54
C PRO A 11 21.97 -56.12 18.91
N ARG A 12 22.00 -55.72 20.19
CA ARG A 12 21.32 -54.51 20.68
C ARG A 12 21.87 -53.20 20.11
N LEU A 13 23.15 -53.10 19.81
CA LEU A 13 23.78 -51.87 19.25
C LEU A 13 23.46 -51.67 17.78
N TYR A 14 23.31 -52.74 17.00
CA TYR A 14 22.97 -52.65 15.58
C TYR A 14 21.51 -52.15 15.36
N PHE A 15 20.59 -52.59 16.17
CA PHE A 15 19.18 -52.16 16.09
C PHE A 15 18.97 -50.72 16.54
N SER A 16 19.73 -50.22 17.47
CA SER A 16 19.64 -48.79 17.86
C SER A 16 20.13 -47.86 16.74
N HIS A 17 21.17 -48.22 16.01
CA HIS A 17 21.64 -47.47 14.85
C HIS A 17 20.65 -47.49 13.68
N PHE A 18 20.00 -48.63 13.42
CA PHE A 18 18.97 -48.77 12.39
C PHE A 18 17.72 -47.95 12.73
N GLN A 19 17.26 -48.01 13.96
CA GLN A 19 16.12 -47.24 14.44
C GLN A 19 16.39 -45.73 14.31
N ASN A 20 17.57 -45.23 14.68
CA ASN A 20 17.94 -43.84 14.57
C ASN A 20 18.02 -43.37 13.10
N ARG A 21 18.53 -44.20 12.19
CA ARG A 21 18.56 -43.89 10.75
C ARG A 21 17.15 -43.77 10.15
N ILE A 22 16.25 -44.67 10.49
CA ILE A 22 14.85 -44.59 10.06
C ILE A 22 14.19 -43.36 10.63
N LEU A 23 14.37 -43.05 11.91
CA LEU A 23 13.82 -41.88 12.56
C LEU A 23 14.32 -40.59 11.91
N CYS A 24 15.63 -40.48 11.64
CA CYS A 24 16.19 -39.34 10.92
C CYS A 24 15.65 -39.20 9.50
N ALA A 25 15.51 -40.33 8.76
CA ALA A 25 14.94 -40.30 7.42
C ALA A 25 13.48 -39.79 7.42
N PHE A 26 12.64 -40.29 8.31
CA PHE A 26 11.26 -39.82 8.44
C PHE A 26 11.19 -38.34 8.89
N LEU A 27 12.04 -37.93 9.84
CA LEU A 27 12.10 -36.55 10.28
C LEU A 27 12.49 -35.62 9.12
N LEU A 28 13.51 -35.95 8.33
CA LEU A 28 13.91 -35.15 7.17
C LEU A 28 12.79 -35.09 6.12
N CYS A 29 12.16 -36.23 5.80
CA CYS A 29 11.06 -36.31 4.82
C CYS A 29 9.84 -35.50 5.24
N THR A 30 9.62 -35.28 6.53
CA THR A 30 8.46 -34.49 7.01
C THR A 30 8.80 -33.05 7.29
N LEU A 31 9.99 -32.74 7.82
CA LEU A 31 10.39 -31.36 8.15
C LEU A 31 10.71 -30.52 6.93
N ILE A 32 11.38 -31.09 5.93
CA ILE A 32 11.75 -30.35 4.71
C ILE A 32 10.51 -29.77 4.01
N PRO A 33 9.45 -30.55 3.71
CA PRO A 33 8.22 -29.98 3.13
C PRO A 33 7.54 -28.92 4.01
N ILE A 34 7.54 -29.09 5.34
CA ILE A 34 6.95 -28.09 6.26
C ILE A 34 7.66 -26.75 6.15
N PHE A 35 9.01 -26.76 6.14
CA PHE A 35 9.78 -25.52 5.97
C PHE A 35 9.61 -24.88 4.59
N ILE A 36 9.57 -25.70 3.54
CA ILE A 36 9.36 -25.20 2.17
C ILE A 36 7.96 -24.56 2.04
N ILE A 37 6.91 -25.27 2.47
CA ILE A 37 5.53 -24.77 2.41
C ILE A 37 5.38 -23.54 3.32
N GLY A 38 5.95 -23.56 4.52
CA GLY A 38 5.95 -22.40 5.43
C GLY A 38 6.63 -21.18 4.82
N GLY A 39 7.79 -21.37 4.18
CA GLY A 39 8.51 -20.28 3.50
C GLY A 39 7.76 -19.73 2.30
N ILE A 40 7.18 -20.58 1.46
CA ILE A 40 6.35 -20.15 0.32
C ILE A 40 5.10 -19.42 0.82
N SER A 41 4.40 -19.98 1.81
CA SER A 41 3.20 -19.35 2.39
C SER A 41 3.50 -17.97 2.97
N TYR A 42 4.65 -17.83 3.65
CA TYR A 42 5.12 -16.53 4.13
C TYR A 42 5.33 -15.53 3.00
N ALA A 43 6.09 -15.91 1.97
CA ALA A 43 6.40 -15.02 0.84
C ALA A 43 5.12 -14.59 0.09
N VAL A 44 4.21 -15.52 -0.16
CA VAL A 44 2.93 -15.24 -0.82
C VAL A 44 2.06 -14.33 0.04
N SER A 45 1.92 -14.62 1.34
CA SER A 45 1.11 -13.81 2.26
C SER A 45 1.67 -12.40 2.42
N TYR A 46 2.99 -12.25 2.48
CA TYR A 46 3.64 -10.94 2.52
C TYR A 46 3.35 -10.12 1.26
N ASN A 47 3.49 -10.70 0.08
CA ASN A 47 3.22 -10.01 -1.18
C ASN A 47 1.74 -9.59 -1.29
N ILE A 48 0.81 -10.48 -0.94
CA ILE A 48 -0.63 -10.16 -0.93
C ILE A 48 -0.93 -9.00 0.04
N ALA A 49 -0.36 -9.03 1.23
CA ALA A 49 -0.58 -7.97 2.22
C ALA A 49 0.03 -6.64 1.76
N LYS A 50 1.24 -6.66 1.19
CA LYS A 50 1.88 -5.49 0.59
C LYS A 50 1.01 -4.89 -0.50
N ASP A 51 0.54 -5.70 -1.45
CA ASP A 51 -0.28 -5.23 -2.57
C ASP A 51 -1.62 -4.66 -2.07
N LYS A 52 -2.23 -5.29 -1.06
CA LYS A 52 -3.46 -4.77 -0.44
C LYS A 52 -3.25 -3.41 0.24
N ILE A 53 -2.15 -3.22 0.97
CA ILE A 53 -1.83 -1.96 1.64
C ILE A 53 -1.58 -0.87 0.59
N LEU A 54 -0.77 -1.15 -0.43
CA LEU A 54 -0.50 -0.19 -1.50
C LEU A 54 -1.77 0.19 -2.25
N ASN A 55 -2.60 -0.79 -2.65
CA ASN A 55 -3.84 -0.54 -3.36
C ASN A 55 -4.86 0.24 -2.50
N ALA A 56 -4.95 -0.06 -1.20
CA ALA A 56 -5.79 0.71 -0.28
C ALA A 56 -5.33 2.17 -0.18
N SER A 57 -4.01 2.40 -0.07
CA SER A 57 -3.44 3.75 -0.04
C SER A 57 -3.66 4.50 -1.36
N ILE A 58 -3.49 3.85 -2.51
CA ILE A 58 -3.77 4.44 -3.83
C ILE A 58 -5.27 4.79 -3.96
N SER A 59 -6.16 3.93 -3.45
CA SER A 59 -7.60 4.22 -3.47
C SER A 59 -7.96 5.39 -2.56
N ALA A 60 -7.33 5.51 -1.40
CA ALA A 60 -7.47 6.65 -0.50
C ALA A 60 -6.95 7.94 -1.15
N ASP A 61 -5.80 7.87 -1.83
CA ASP A 61 -5.25 9.00 -2.60
C ASP A 61 -6.18 9.44 -3.74
N ALA A 62 -6.79 8.52 -4.47
CA ALA A 62 -7.74 8.85 -5.51
C ALA A 62 -8.99 9.56 -4.96
N GLN A 63 -9.45 9.15 -3.77
CA GLN A 63 -10.54 9.84 -3.08
C GLN A 63 -10.13 11.26 -2.65
N LEU A 64 -8.94 11.43 -2.09
CA LEU A 64 -8.37 12.73 -1.73
C LEU A 64 -8.22 13.64 -2.94
N HIS A 65 -7.63 13.11 -4.01
CA HIS A 65 -7.49 13.83 -5.28
C HIS A 65 -8.83 14.38 -5.76
N THR A 66 -9.86 13.56 -5.77
CA THR A 66 -11.20 13.97 -6.17
C THR A 66 -11.77 15.08 -5.27
N GLN A 67 -11.56 14.99 -3.95
CA GLN A 67 -12.02 16.01 -3.01
C GLN A 67 -11.27 17.33 -3.21
N PHE A 68 -9.95 17.29 -3.36
CA PHE A 68 -9.13 18.46 -3.58
C PHE A 68 -9.44 19.14 -4.93
N ASP A 69 -9.52 18.35 -5.99
CA ASP A 69 -9.87 18.87 -7.33
C ASP A 69 -11.26 19.50 -7.35
N ASN A 70 -12.25 18.89 -6.69
CA ASN A 70 -13.58 19.48 -6.55
C ASN A 70 -13.53 20.79 -5.77
N ARG A 71 -12.71 20.87 -4.74
CA ARG A 71 -12.54 22.09 -3.96
C ARG A 71 -11.90 23.21 -4.76
N LEU A 72 -10.83 22.90 -5.47
CA LEU A 72 -10.16 23.85 -6.38
C LEU A 72 -11.12 24.30 -7.50
N GLN A 73 -11.88 23.36 -8.08
CA GLN A 73 -12.87 23.69 -9.11
C GLN A 73 -13.99 24.61 -8.60
N GLN A 74 -14.47 24.43 -7.37
CA GLN A 74 -15.43 25.33 -6.77
C GLN A 74 -14.90 26.78 -6.72
N VAL A 75 -13.65 26.95 -6.32
CA VAL A 75 -12.98 28.26 -6.27
C VAL A 75 -12.83 28.86 -7.68
N GLU A 76 -12.47 28.07 -8.66
CA GLU A 76 -12.38 28.51 -10.05
C GLU A 76 -13.75 28.94 -10.61
N ASN A 77 -14.82 28.22 -10.28
CA ASN A 77 -16.18 28.61 -10.67
C ASN A 77 -16.62 29.94 -10.02
N ILE A 78 -16.18 30.19 -8.77
CA ILE A 78 -16.40 31.50 -8.12
C ILE A 78 -15.57 32.57 -8.84
N ALA A 79 -14.32 32.28 -9.19
CA ALA A 79 -13.47 33.17 -9.94
C ALA A 79 -14.08 33.50 -11.31
N ASP A 80 -14.67 32.54 -12.02
CA ASP A 80 -15.38 32.79 -13.29
C ASP A 80 -16.58 33.72 -13.09
N THR A 81 -17.36 33.50 -12.04
CA THR A 81 -18.50 34.36 -11.69
C THR A 81 -18.04 35.79 -11.36
N LEU A 82 -16.96 35.92 -10.61
CA LEU A 82 -16.37 37.21 -10.29
C LEU A 82 -15.86 37.93 -11.55
N GLN A 83 -15.23 37.19 -12.45
CA GLN A 83 -14.76 37.77 -13.73
C GLN A 83 -15.92 38.33 -14.55
N TYR A 84 -17.04 37.60 -14.63
CA TYR A 84 -18.23 38.12 -15.33
C TYR A 84 -18.79 39.36 -14.65
N ASN A 85 -18.91 39.37 -13.32
CA ASN A 85 -19.39 40.53 -12.57
C ASN A 85 -18.48 41.74 -12.73
N MET A 86 -17.16 41.55 -12.68
CA MET A 86 -16.17 42.61 -12.90
C MET A 86 -16.22 43.14 -14.32
N TYR A 87 -16.41 42.27 -15.31
CA TYR A 87 -16.56 42.72 -16.69
C TYR A 87 -17.76 43.65 -16.85
N ASN A 88 -18.91 43.28 -16.27
CA ASN A 88 -20.14 44.13 -16.31
C ASN A 88 -19.94 45.46 -15.56
N LEU A 89 -19.30 45.42 -14.37
CA LEU A 89 -18.99 46.62 -13.60
C LEU A 89 -18.14 47.63 -14.39
N MET A 90 -17.15 47.14 -15.13
CA MET A 90 -16.26 47.98 -15.95
C MET A 90 -16.93 48.54 -17.21
N GLN A 91 -18.16 48.12 -17.52
CA GLN A 91 -18.99 48.58 -18.62
C GLN A 91 -20.08 49.57 -18.17
N ALA A 92 -20.22 49.80 -16.87
CA ALA A 92 -21.22 50.70 -16.34
C ALA A 92 -20.88 52.16 -16.59
N ASP A 93 -21.72 52.85 -17.35
CA ASP A 93 -21.48 54.24 -17.76
C ASP A 93 -21.99 55.27 -16.72
N ALA A 94 -22.91 54.86 -15.84
CA ALA A 94 -23.50 55.74 -14.87
C ALA A 94 -23.08 55.44 -13.42
N PRO A 95 -22.75 56.47 -12.58
CA PRO A 95 -22.33 56.28 -11.20
C PRO A 95 -23.37 55.50 -10.35
N MET A 96 -24.64 55.63 -10.65
CA MET A 96 -25.76 54.96 -9.95
C MET A 96 -25.75 53.44 -10.24
N ASP A 97 -25.44 53.09 -11.49
CA ASP A 97 -25.32 51.68 -11.90
C ASP A 97 -24.11 51.04 -11.26
N THR A 98 -22.99 51.75 -11.16
CA THR A 98 -21.76 51.32 -10.49
C THR A 98 -22.03 50.97 -9.00
N LEU A 99 -22.75 51.81 -8.27
CA LEU A 99 -23.07 51.58 -6.87
C LEU A 99 -24.03 50.39 -6.70
N ALA A 100 -25.02 50.23 -7.57
CA ALA A 100 -25.92 49.08 -7.54
C ALA A 100 -25.13 47.79 -7.80
N MET A 101 -24.27 47.73 -8.81
CA MET A 101 -23.44 46.58 -9.13
C MET A 101 -22.47 46.24 -8.03
N LEU A 102 -21.79 47.23 -7.41
CA LEU A 102 -20.91 47.00 -6.26
C LEU A 102 -21.68 46.39 -5.07
N SER A 103 -22.92 46.82 -4.83
CA SER A 103 -23.79 46.25 -3.78
C SER A 103 -24.18 44.82 -4.08
N GLU A 104 -24.52 44.50 -5.33
CA GLU A 104 -24.81 43.13 -5.77
C GLU A 104 -23.58 42.23 -5.66
N ILE A 105 -22.45 42.68 -6.14
CA ILE A 105 -21.19 41.93 -6.01
C ILE A 105 -20.85 41.65 -4.54
N ARG A 106 -21.00 42.62 -3.64
CA ARG A 106 -20.81 42.46 -2.21
C ARG A 106 -21.72 41.41 -1.63
N SER A 107 -23.01 41.38 -2.00
CA SER A 107 -23.95 40.37 -1.59
C SER A 107 -23.51 38.98 -2.04
N ASN A 108 -23.09 38.83 -3.29
CA ASN A 108 -22.55 37.60 -3.85
C ASN A 108 -21.28 37.13 -3.14
N LEU A 109 -20.35 38.05 -2.84
CA LEU A 109 -19.12 37.75 -2.10
C LEU A 109 -19.42 37.25 -0.68
N SER A 110 -20.37 37.89 0.02
CA SER A 110 -20.80 37.43 1.34
C SER A 110 -21.44 36.03 1.29
N MET A 111 -22.26 35.80 0.28
CA MET A 111 -22.85 34.47 0.03
C MET A 111 -21.76 33.42 -0.29
N PHE A 112 -20.83 33.72 -1.19
CA PHE A 112 -19.74 32.80 -1.53
C PHE A 112 -18.87 32.47 -0.31
N LYS A 113 -18.49 33.50 0.47
CA LYS A 113 -17.71 33.30 1.68
C LYS A 113 -18.39 32.34 2.64
N THR A 114 -19.71 32.51 2.87
CA THR A 114 -20.46 31.68 3.83
C THR A 114 -20.81 30.30 3.28
N SER A 115 -21.21 30.22 2.01
CA SER A 115 -21.66 28.95 1.41
C SER A 115 -20.53 28.01 1.04
N PHE A 116 -19.36 28.55 0.76
CA PHE A 116 -18.19 27.77 0.34
C PHE A 116 -17.03 27.82 1.35
N ASP A 117 -17.27 28.33 2.55
CA ASP A 117 -16.27 28.42 3.62
C ASP A 117 -14.94 29.01 3.17
N LEU A 118 -15.03 30.14 2.44
CA LEU A 118 -13.85 30.86 1.98
C LEU A 118 -13.29 31.73 3.09
N ALA A 119 -11.96 31.71 3.23
CA ALA A 119 -11.31 32.52 4.24
C ALA A 119 -11.49 34.03 3.93
N TYR A 120 -11.14 34.44 2.71
CA TYR A 120 -11.23 35.82 2.24
C TYR A 120 -11.42 35.90 0.74
N ILE A 121 -11.95 37.06 0.26
CA ILE A 121 -11.98 37.46 -1.13
C ILE A 121 -11.58 38.95 -1.18
N ASN A 122 -10.58 39.31 -1.96
CA ASN A 122 -10.18 40.70 -2.21
C ASN A 122 -10.29 41.00 -3.68
N ILE A 123 -10.88 42.15 -4.00
CA ILE A 123 -11.06 42.67 -5.35
C ILE A 123 -10.35 44.01 -5.44
N PHE A 124 -9.54 44.20 -6.47
CA PHE A 124 -8.79 45.40 -6.71
C PHE A 124 -9.36 46.11 -7.95
N LEU A 125 -9.78 47.34 -7.76
CA LEU A 125 -10.40 48.17 -8.77
C LEU A 125 -9.62 49.47 -9.00
N PRO A 126 -9.71 50.09 -10.19
CA PRO A 126 -9.25 51.45 -10.39
C PRO A 126 -9.91 52.42 -9.41
N ASP A 127 -9.20 53.43 -8.97
CA ASP A 127 -9.64 54.37 -7.94
C ASP A 127 -10.98 55.06 -8.32
N GLU A 128 -11.23 55.29 -9.61
CA GLU A 128 -12.46 55.89 -10.17
C GLU A 128 -13.73 55.02 -9.92
N HIS A 129 -13.57 53.71 -9.74
CA HIS A 129 -14.66 52.75 -9.44
C HIS A 129 -14.80 52.45 -7.96
N MET A 130 -13.97 53.07 -7.10
CA MET A 130 -14.01 52.83 -5.66
C MET A 130 -15.04 53.69 -4.96
N ALA A 131 -15.90 53.07 -4.14
CA ALA A 131 -16.69 53.80 -3.17
C ALA A 131 -15.84 54.19 -1.97
N SER A 132 -15.88 55.42 -1.55
CA SER A 132 -15.00 56.02 -0.56
C SER A 132 -15.03 55.36 0.86
N SER A 133 -15.97 54.47 1.15
CA SER A 133 -16.14 53.81 2.46
C SER A 133 -15.96 52.30 2.44
N GLU A 134 -15.61 51.73 1.30
CA GLU A 134 -15.51 50.26 1.19
C GLU A 134 -14.09 49.80 1.49
N SER A 135 -13.94 48.88 2.45
CA SER A 135 -12.65 48.34 2.83
C SER A 135 -12.69 46.84 3.16
N LEU A 136 -13.85 46.21 2.95
CA LEU A 136 -14.01 44.79 3.33
C LEU A 136 -13.61 43.84 2.19
N TYR A 137 -14.08 44.10 0.98
CA TYR A 137 -13.83 43.28 -0.20
C TYR A 137 -13.10 44.03 -1.32
N PHE A 138 -13.32 45.35 -1.44
CA PHE A 138 -12.81 46.14 -2.52
C PHE A 138 -11.64 47.04 -2.06
N PHE A 139 -10.59 47.01 -2.80
CA PHE A 139 -9.37 47.74 -2.55
C PHE A 139 -8.97 48.55 -3.80
N PRO A 140 -8.37 49.73 -3.63
CA PRO A 140 -7.83 50.47 -4.76
C PRO A 140 -6.67 49.72 -5.39
N MET A 141 -6.51 49.81 -6.71
CA MET A 141 -5.46 49.10 -7.45
C MET A 141 -4.06 49.46 -6.94
N SER A 142 -3.87 50.66 -6.43
CA SER A 142 -2.61 51.12 -5.81
C SER A 142 -2.16 50.29 -4.63
N LYS A 143 -3.08 49.50 -4.02
CA LYS A 143 -2.80 48.59 -2.89
C LYS A 143 -2.45 47.16 -3.30
N LEU A 144 -2.55 46.81 -4.58
CA LEU A 144 -2.30 45.48 -5.07
C LEU A 144 -0.91 44.96 -4.68
N SER A 145 0.09 45.82 -4.71
CA SER A 145 1.47 45.49 -4.33
C SER A 145 1.65 45.12 -2.86
N ASP A 146 0.73 45.57 -1.98
CA ASP A 146 0.80 45.27 -0.54
C ASP A 146 0.41 43.85 -0.22
N PHE A 147 -0.15 43.07 -1.18
CA PHE A 147 -0.72 41.73 -0.99
C PHE A 147 0.18 40.56 -1.40
N GLN A 148 1.47 40.76 -1.51
CA GLN A 148 2.48 39.73 -1.75
C GLN A 148 2.15 38.77 -2.91
N ILE A 149 1.50 39.26 -3.96
CA ILE A 149 1.20 38.48 -5.15
C ILE A 149 2.52 38.13 -5.86
N PRO A 150 2.71 36.86 -6.31
CA PRO A 150 3.89 36.51 -7.10
C PRO A 150 4.05 37.41 -8.32
N LYS A 151 5.27 37.84 -8.60
CA LYS A 151 5.55 38.74 -9.73
C LYS A 151 5.14 38.13 -11.07
N GLU A 152 5.29 36.82 -11.21
CA GLU A 152 4.90 36.08 -12.41
C GLU A 152 3.41 36.24 -12.75
N VAL A 153 2.55 36.36 -11.71
CA VAL A 153 1.09 36.61 -11.88
C VAL A 153 0.85 38.03 -12.41
N LEU A 154 1.62 39.01 -11.95
CA LEU A 154 1.48 40.42 -12.35
C LEU A 154 2.09 40.69 -13.73
N GLU A 155 3.17 39.97 -14.08
CA GLU A 155 3.88 40.13 -15.35
C GLU A 155 3.17 39.42 -16.51
N ASN A 156 2.58 38.25 -16.24
CA ASN A 156 1.86 37.43 -17.23
C ASN A 156 0.38 37.28 -16.89
N PRO A 157 -0.39 38.37 -16.83
CA PRO A 157 -1.80 38.32 -16.53
C PRO A 157 -2.57 37.61 -17.64
N GLY A 158 -3.54 36.79 -17.25
CA GLY A 158 -4.38 36.05 -18.16
C GLY A 158 -5.77 35.83 -17.59
N THR A 159 -6.63 35.24 -18.38
CA THR A 159 -7.97 34.79 -17.93
C THR A 159 -7.93 33.56 -17.08
N SER A 160 -6.78 32.87 -17.01
CA SER A 160 -6.61 31.67 -16.20
C SER A 160 -6.33 32.00 -14.75
N SER A 161 -6.84 31.17 -13.85
CA SER A 161 -6.53 31.22 -12.42
C SER A 161 -5.09 30.80 -12.16
N VAL A 162 -4.37 31.63 -11.38
CA VAL A 162 -3.03 31.30 -10.91
C VAL A 162 -3.10 31.00 -9.43
N TRP A 163 -2.54 29.86 -9.04
CA TRP A 163 -2.55 29.40 -7.67
C TRP A 163 -1.19 29.61 -7.01
N PHE A 164 -1.20 30.10 -5.76
CA PHE A 164 0.01 30.27 -4.97
C PHE A 164 -0.27 30.06 -3.48
N TYR A 165 0.80 29.84 -2.74
CA TYR A 165 0.74 29.57 -1.30
C TYR A 165 1.46 30.66 -0.52
N GLN A 166 0.88 31.05 0.62
CA GLN A 166 1.42 32.03 1.54
C GLN A 166 1.40 31.47 2.97
N ASP A 167 2.54 31.53 3.67
CA ASP A 167 2.65 31.03 5.06
C ASP A 167 1.86 31.87 6.05
N LEU A 168 1.84 33.17 5.83
CA LEU A 168 1.12 34.14 6.67
C LEU A 168 0.38 35.11 5.77
N LEU A 169 -0.94 35.04 5.78
CA LEU A 169 -1.75 36.04 5.16
C LEU A 169 -1.87 37.22 6.10
N SER A 170 -1.04 38.28 5.87
CA SER A 170 -1.18 39.59 6.47
C SER A 170 -1.99 40.44 5.51
N VAL A 171 -3.30 40.56 5.75
CA VAL A 171 -4.13 41.51 5.00
C VAL A 171 -3.98 42.88 5.62
N PRO A 172 -3.34 43.86 4.95
CA PRO A 172 -2.88 45.11 5.55
C PRO A 172 -3.95 45.99 6.18
N PHE A 173 -5.24 45.75 5.89
CA PHE A 173 -6.34 46.64 6.24
C PHE A 173 -7.40 46.04 7.18
N LEU A 174 -7.23 44.78 7.64
CA LEU A 174 -8.13 44.18 8.60
C LEU A 174 -7.74 44.55 10.03
N VAL A 175 -7.91 45.81 10.37
CA VAL A 175 -7.42 46.47 11.60
C VAL A 175 -8.04 45.92 12.87
N ASN A 176 -9.14 45.14 12.80
CA ASN A 176 -9.87 44.69 13.99
C ASN A 176 -10.30 43.23 13.98
N ASN A 177 -9.84 42.39 13.07
CA ASN A 177 -10.25 40.98 13.07
C ASN A 177 -9.07 40.07 13.34
N SER A 178 -9.24 39.24 14.37
CA SER A 178 -8.36 38.17 14.83
C SER A 178 -8.21 37.01 13.82
N TYR A 179 -8.53 37.17 12.57
CA TYR A 179 -8.33 36.17 11.54
C TYR A 179 -6.91 36.25 10.97
N HIS A 180 -6.00 35.66 11.70
CA HIS A 180 -4.70 35.30 11.14
C HIS A 180 -4.84 33.96 10.44
N ILE A 181 -4.90 33.97 9.13
CA ILE A 181 -4.75 32.75 8.36
C ILE A 181 -3.26 32.49 8.29
N THR A 182 -2.83 31.45 8.99
CA THR A 182 -1.42 31.11 9.08
C THR A 182 -0.91 30.41 7.83
N ASN A 183 -1.77 29.78 7.04
CA ASN A 183 -1.40 29.10 5.81
C ASN A 183 -2.52 29.29 4.80
N SER A 184 -2.27 30.00 3.72
CA SER A 184 -3.29 30.34 2.71
C SER A 184 -2.97 29.73 1.35
N VAL A 185 -3.97 29.05 0.80
CA VAL A 185 -4.02 28.67 -0.63
C VAL A 185 -4.80 29.74 -1.36
N SER A 186 -4.16 30.42 -2.29
CA SER A 186 -4.70 31.60 -2.95
C SER A 186 -4.90 31.35 -4.44
N CYS A 187 -6.09 31.70 -4.94
CA CYS A 187 -6.42 31.72 -6.35
C CYS A 187 -6.53 33.16 -6.80
N CYS A 188 -5.70 33.61 -7.75
CA CYS A 188 -5.63 34.94 -8.24
C CYS A 188 -5.93 35.00 -9.74
N ARG A 189 -6.64 36.08 -10.16
CA ARG A 189 -6.73 36.50 -11.57
C ARG A 189 -6.44 37.98 -11.69
N VAL A 190 -5.65 38.31 -12.69
CA VAL A 190 -5.29 39.69 -13.04
C VAL A 190 -5.66 39.92 -14.50
N LEU A 191 -6.53 40.85 -14.77
CA LEU A 191 -6.91 41.21 -16.13
C LEU A 191 -6.30 42.57 -16.50
N LYS A 192 -5.61 42.61 -17.63
CA LYS A 192 -5.07 43.86 -18.20
C LYS A 192 -5.96 44.44 -19.30
N HIS A 193 -5.79 45.74 -19.54
CA HIS A 193 -6.33 46.35 -20.71
C HIS A 193 -5.59 45.87 -21.96
N PRO A 194 -6.29 45.55 -23.05
CA PRO A 194 -5.64 45.07 -24.26
C PRO A 194 -4.64 46.08 -24.87
N ASP A 195 -4.92 47.37 -24.69
CA ASP A 195 -4.19 48.42 -25.39
C ASP A 195 -3.09 49.08 -24.58
N THR A 196 -3.11 49.00 -23.26
CA THR A 196 -2.25 49.82 -22.37
C THR A 196 -1.35 49.05 -21.43
N ASP A 197 -1.43 47.72 -21.43
CA ASP A 197 -0.74 46.83 -20.47
C ASP A 197 -1.00 47.15 -18.97
N SER A 198 -1.88 48.13 -18.71
CA SER A 198 -2.30 48.45 -17.34
C SER A 198 -3.31 47.43 -16.82
N ILE A 199 -3.28 47.16 -15.50
CA ILE A 199 -4.22 46.22 -14.87
C ILE A 199 -5.60 46.89 -14.83
N LYS A 200 -6.60 46.23 -15.42
CA LYS A 200 -7.99 46.64 -15.43
C LYS A 200 -8.70 46.34 -14.11
N TYR A 201 -8.52 45.12 -13.61
CA TYR A 201 -8.93 44.65 -12.27
C TYR A 201 -8.14 43.41 -11.90
N ALA A 202 -8.10 43.13 -10.60
CA ALA A 202 -7.57 41.88 -10.08
C ALA A 202 -8.46 41.38 -8.93
N TYR A 203 -8.45 40.09 -8.67
CA TYR A 203 -9.06 39.55 -7.46
C TYR A 203 -8.29 38.35 -6.97
N ILE A 204 -8.38 38.14 -5.66
CA ILE A 204 -7.74 37.00 -4.95
C ILE A 204 -8.80 36.34 -4.07
N ILE A 205 -8.91 35.04 -4.21
CA ILE A 205 -9.76 34.19 -3.36
C ILE A 205 -8.83 33.37 -2.48
N TYR A 206 -9.04 33.41 -1.18
CA TYR A 206 -8.20 32.75 -0.18
C TYR A 206 -8.94 31.57 0.45
N LEU A 207 -8.28 30.44 0.50
CA LEU A 207 -8.65 29.27 1.26
C LEU A 207 -7.70 29.09 2.45
N ASP A 208 -8.21 28.57 3.57
CA ASP A 208 -7.36 28.13 4.67
C ASP A 208 -6.77 26.75 4.32
N ALA A 209 -5.45 26.66 4.24
CA ALA A 209 -4.77 25.39 3.97
C ALA A 209 -4.97 24.33 5.07
N SER A 210 -5.43 24.73 6.27
CA SER A 210 -5.79 23.81 7.35
C SER A 210 -6.95 22.89 6.96
N GLU A 211 -7.85 23.33 6.06
CA GLU A 211 -8.93 22.53 5.51
C GLU A 211 -8.36 21.27 4.80
N PHE A 212 -7.39 21.46 3.92
CA PHE A 212 -6.73 20.36 3.21
C PHE A 212 -5.97 19.45 4.16
N SER A 213 -5.30 20.01 5.17
CA SER A 213 -4.60 19.23 6.19
C SER A 213 -5.57 18.39 7.02
N SER A 214 -6.75 18.91 7.35
CA SER A 214 -7.78 18.19 8.10
C SER A 214 -8.32 17.00 7.32
N ILE A 215 -8.56 17.17 6.02
CA ILE A 215 -8.99 16.09 5.12
C ILE A 215 -7.92 14.99 5.03
N LEU A 216 -6.63 15.38 4.92
CA LEU A 216 -5.51 14.44 4.93
C LEU A 216 -5.42 13.65 6.25
N GLN A 217 -5.63 14.32 7.40
CA GLN A 217 -5.62 13.68 8.73
C GLN A 217 -6.81 12.75 8.93
N GLU A 218 -7.97 13.08 8.38
CA GLU A 218 -9.16 12.23 8.48
C GLU A 218 -8.98 10.91 7.73
N ILE A 219 -8.37 10.94 6.56
CA ILE A 219 -8.15 9.75 5.72
C ILE A 219 -6.94 8.96 6.17
N PHE A 220 -5.82 9.63 6.45
CA PHE A 220 -4.60 8.99 6.93
C PHE A 220 -4.41 9.22 8.44
N GLN A 221 -5.24 8.55 9.24
CA GLN A 221 -5.18 8.61 10.72
C GLN A 221 -3.92 7.94 11.29
N ASP A 222 -3.29 7.06 10.51
CA ASP A 222 -2.06 6.37 10.93
C ASP A 222 -0.85 7.26 10.64
N ASN A 223 -0.19 7.73 11.71
CA ASN A 223 0.99 8.60 11.63
C ASN A 223 2.20 7.98 10.91
N GLN A 224 2.12 6.73 10.49
CA GLN A 224 3.19 6.06 9.75
C GLN A 224 3.12 6.27 8.23
N ILE A 225 1.94 6.62 7.71
CA ILE A 225 1.76 7.07 6.34
C ILE A 225 1.75 8.59 6.36
N THR A 226 2.62 9.20 5.56
CA THR A 226 2.69 10.65 5.45
C THR A 226 2.12 11.08 4.10
N SER A 227 1.08 11.91 4.13
CA SER A 227 0.50 12.48 2.92
C SER A 227 0.50 14.01 2.98
N TYR A 228 0.86 14.65 1.87
CA TYR A 228 0.98 16.10 1.78
C TYR A 228 0.73 16.63 0.37
N ILE A 229 0.41 17.91 0.28
CA ILE A 229 0.31 18.67 -0.97
C ILE A 229 1.55 19.53 -1.12
N LEU A 230 2.16 19.47 -2.30
CA LEU A 230 3.41 20.12 -2.65
C LEU A 230 3.20 21.09 -3.80
N THR A 231 3.69 22.32 -3.67
CA THR A 231 3.71 23.29 -4.76
C THR A 231 4.83 22.96 -5.76
N ASP A 232 4.77 23.56 -6.93
CA ASP A 232 5.79 23.47 -7.99
C ASP A 232 7.20 23.89 -7.53
N ASN A 233 7.28 24.83 -6.58
CA ASN A 233 8.54 25.28 -5.98
C ASN A 233 8.98 24.46 -4.76
N GLY A 234 8.34 23.32 -4.50
CA GLY A 234 8.75 22.36 -3.46
C GLY A 234 8.27 22.69 -2.06
N LYS A 235 7.33 23.61 -1.87
CA LYS A 235 6.81 23.97 -0.56
C LYS A 235 5.60 23.11 -0.17
N ILE A 236 5.58 22.60 1.05
CA ILE A 236 4.48 21.78 1.58
C ILE A 236 3.37 22.70 2.09
N VAL A 237 2.21 22.63 1.44
CA VAL A 237 1.03 23.46 1.69
C VAL A 237 0.13 22.87 2.76
N ALA A 238 -0.08 21.56 2.70
CA ALA A 238 -0.93 20.81 3.61
C ALA A 238 -0.33 19.44 3.88
N SER A 239 -0.52 18.92 5.08
CA SER A 239 -0.03 17.59 5.46
C SER A 239 -0.84 16.98 6.59
N ASN A 240 -0.95 15.64 6.61
CA ASN A 240 -1.45 14.92 7.80
C ASN A 240 -0.45 14.95 8.95
N ASN A 241 0.83 15.27 8.68
CA ASN A 241 1.86 15.48 9.69
C ASN A 241 2.14 16.99 9.85
N PRO A 242 1.69 17.62 10.96
CA PRO A 242 1.83 19.07 11.16
C PRO A 242 3.28 19.56 11.16
N SER A 243 4.26 18.70 11.46
CA SER A 243 5.68 19.08 11.49
C SER A 243 6.26 19.38 10.11
N LEU A 244 5.56 18.98 9.04
CA LEU A 244 5.98 19.20 7.66
C LEU A 244 5.38 20.46 7.04
N LEU A 245 4.41 21.10 7.69
CA LEU A 245 3.78 22.31 7.16
C LEU A 245 4.81 23.42 6.94
N SER A 246 4.71 24.08 5.81
CA SER A 246 5.62 25.15 5.35
C SER A 246 7.08 24.72 5.14
N ALA A 247 7.41 23.46 5.31
CA ALA A 247 8.72 22.92 4.95
C ALA A 247 8.90 22.93 3.42
N SER A 248 10.14 23.14 2.98
CA SER A 248 10.51 22.99 1.58
C SER A 248 11.31 21.70 1.39
N LEU A 249 11.01 20.99 0.34
CA LEU A 249 11.78 19.80 -0.04
C LEU A 249 13.09 20.22 -0.72
N ASP A 250 14.09 19.38 -0.60
CA ASP A 250 15.33 19.51 -1.35
C ASP A 250 15.10 19.25 -2.85
N GLU A 251 15.90 19.87 -3.68
CA GLU A 251 15.79 19.84 -5.15
C GLU A 251 15.84 18.40 -5.69
N GLU A 252 16.68 17.55 -5.11
CA GLU A 252 16.81 16.14 -5.51
C GLU A 252 15.53 15.33 -5.26
N LYS A 253 14.86 15.56 -4.12
CA LYS A 253 13.59 14.90 -3.80
C LYS A 253 12.46 15.45 -4.67
N LEU A 254 12.47 16.76 -4.91
CA LEU A 254 11.51 17.43 -5.77
C LEU A 254 11.57 16.88 -7.20
N ASP A 255 12.77 16.81 -7.80
CA ASP A 255 12.99 16.24 -9.13
C ASP A 255 12.54 14.77 -9.21
N PHE A 256 12.84 13.97 -8.18
CA PHE A 256 12.37 12.59 -8.08
C PHE A 256 10.85 12.50 -8.10
N LEU A 257 10.15 13.40 -7.40
CA LEU A 257 8.69 13.37 -7.29
C LEU A 257 8.02 13.84 -8.60
N TYR A 258 8.56 14.85 -9.28
CA TYR A 258 7.99 15.39 -10.52
C TYR A 258 8.35 14.59 -11.78
N ASN A 259 9.50 13.92 -11.81
CA ASN A 259 10.11 13.34 -13.04
C ASN A 259 9.35 12.19 -13.72
N LYS A 260 8.20 11.72 -13.24
CA LYS A 260 7.47 10.59 -13.87
C LYS A 260 5.95 10.76 -13.92
N GLY A 261 5.43 11.95 -13.66
CA GLY A 261 3.98 12.16 -13.59
C GLY A 261 3.33 11.32 -12.47
N ASP A 262 2.03 11.11 -12.59
CA ASP A 262 1.24 10.35 -11.63
C ASP A 262 1.67 8.88 -11.62
N SER A 263 2.29 8.43 -10.53
CA SER A 263 2.83 7.06 -10.47
C SER A 263 3.22 6.62 -9.07
N LEU A 264 3.26 5.31 -8.91
CA LEU A 264 3.89 4.67 -7.76
C LEU A 264 5.40 4.58 -8.00
N LYS A 265 6.19 5.25 -7.17
CA LYS A 265 7.66 5.29 -7.21
C LYS A 265 8.23 4.66 -5.96
N LYS A 266 9.44 4.10 -6.06
CA LYS A 266 10.15 3.60 -4.87
C LYS A 266 11.54 4.22 -4.80
N ARG A 267 11.86 4.79 -3.62
CA ARG A 267 13.20 5.28 -3.31
C ARG A 267 13.60 4.78 -1.93
N ALA A 268 14.75 4.10 -1.84
CA ALA A 268 15.21 3.42 -0.64
C ALA A 268 14.12 2.46 -0.06
N HIS A 269 13.65 2.71 1.15
CA HIS A 269 12.67 1.89 1.86
C HIS A 269 11.27 2.52 1.94
N THR A 270 10.97 3.46 1.03
CA THR A 270 9.68 4.17 1.00
C THR A 270 9.07 4.09 -0.40
N ASN A 271 7.78 3.78 -0.45
CA ASN A 271 6.97 3.84 -1.65
C ASN A 271 6.28 5.20 -1.68
N TYR A 272 6.35 5.89 -2.81
CA TYR A 272 5.75 7.20 -3.04
C TYR A 272 4.64 7.05 -4.08
N HIS A 273 3.44 7.49 -3.75
CA HIS A 273 2.38 7.66 -4.71
C HIS A 273 2.22 9.16 -4.97
N THR A 274 2.22 9.55 -6.25
CA THR A 274 2.14 10.96 -6.65
C THR A 274 0.99 11.13 -7.62
N THR A 275 0.19 12.19 -7.42
CA THR A 275 -0.93 12.57 -8.30
C THR A 275 -0.93 14.08 -8.47
N THR A 276 -1.08 14.55 -9.71
CA THR A 276 -1.08 15.98 -10.03
C THR A 276 -2.48 16.55 -9.90
N LEU A 277 -2.65 17.58 -9.06
CA LEU A 277 -3.90 18.30 -8.88
C LEU A 277 -4.14 19.26 -10.08
N ARG A 278 -5.41 19.66 -10.27
CA ARG A 278 -5.80 20.53 -11.39
C ARG A 278 -5.09 21.89 -11.43
N ASN A 279 -4.59 22.37 -10.31
CA ASN A 279 -3.79 23.61 -10.22
C ASN A 279 -2.29 23.40 -10.48
N GLY A 280 -1.87 22.19 -10.88
CA GLY A 280 -0.49 21.83 -11.16
C GLY A 280 0.32 21.41 -9.92
N TRP A 281 -0.22 21.50 -8.72
CA TRP A 281 0.42 21.01 -7.50
C TRP A 281 0.41 19.51 -7.41
N LEU A 282 1.30 18.95 -6.59
CA LEU A 282 1.47 17.50 -6.46
C LEU A 282 0.94 17.04 -5.12
N GLN A 283 -0.02 16.10 -5.13
CA GLN A 283 -0.36 15.29 -3.96
C GLN A 283 0.62 14.13 -3.87
N VAL A 284 1.24 13.95 -2.70
CA VAL A 284 2.26 12.93 -2.45
C VAL A 284 1.88 12.12 -1.22
N THR A 285 1.92 10.80 -1.32
CA THR A 285 1.74 9.90 -0.18
C THR A 285 2.95 8.98 -0.06
N GLU A 286 3.61 9.05 1.10
CA GLU A 286 4.78 8.25 1.47
C GLU A 286 4.36 7.05 2.32
N ILE A 287 4.67 5.85 1.84
CA ILE A 287 4.34 4.58 2.50
C ILE A 287 5.65 3.85 2.80
N PRO A 288 6.18 3.92 4.03
CA PRO A 288 7.40 3.24 4.41
C PRO A 288 7.25 1.72 4.37
N ASP A 289 8.31 1.01 3.94
CA ASP A 289 8.34 -0.47 4.00
C ASP A 289 8.15 -1.00 5.43
N SER A 290 8.57 -0.23 6.45
CA SER A 290 8.36 -0.55 7.87
C SER A 290 6.87 -0.65 8.24
N TYR A 291 6.04 0.23 7.71
CA TYR A 291 4.59 0.19 7.89
C TYR A 291 3.99 -1.10 7.32
N ILE A 292 4.42 -1.48 6.11
CA ILE A 292 3.99 -2.73 5.48
C ILE A 292 4.42 -3.93 6.32
N MET A 293 5.66 -3.95 6.80
CA MET A 293 6.17 -5.02 7.67
C MET A 293 5.40 -5.10 8.99
N GLN A 294 5.13 -3.99 9.64
CA GLN A 294 4.42 -3.95 10.91
C GLN A 294 3.00 -4.50 10.79
N ASN A 295 2.29 -4.13 9.73
CA ASN A 295 0.94 -4.63 9.49
C ASN A 295 0.90 -6.12 9.08
N THR A 296 2.01 -6.67 8.58
CA THR A 296 2.14 -8.11 8.27
C THR A 296 2.60 -8.96 9.46
N HIS A 297 3.00 -8.36 10.58
CA HIS A 297 3.46 -9.08 11.77
C HIS A 297 2.45 -10.08 12.33
N ILE A 298 1.15 -9.81 12.21
CA ILE A 298 0.10 -10.73 12.66
C ILE A 298 0.14 -12.02 11.84
N LEU A 299 0.33 -11.91 10.52
CA LEU A 299 0.47 -13.06 9.62
C LEU A 299 1.73 -13.86 9.94
N ILE A 300 2.85 -13.18 10.17
CA ILE A 300 4.12 -13.82 10.56
C ILE A 300 3.96 -14.58 11.87
N LYS A 301 3.34 -13.97 12.90
CA LYS A 301 3.08 -14.61 14.18
C LYS A 301 2.19 -15.85 14.04
N SER A 302 1.15 -15.80 13.21
CA SER A 302 0.25 -16.96 12.99
C SER A 302 0.97 -18.10 12.27
N ILE A 303 1.81 -17.82 11.27
CA ILE A 303 2.62 -18.84 10.57
C ILE A 303 3.63 -19.47 11.53
N LEU A 304 4.36 -18.65 12.31
CA LEU A 304 5.30 -19.15 13.32
C LEU A 304 4.62 -20.01 14.38
N LEU A 305 3.44 -19.60 14.86
CA LEU A 305 2.65 -20.38 15.82
C LEU A 305 2.24 -21.72 15.22
N THR A 306 1.80 -21.75 13.96
CA THR A 306 1.42 -22.97 13.27
C THR A 306 2.63 -23.92 13.14
N ILE A 307 3.80 -23.42 12.77
CA ILE A 307 5.03 -24.21 12.71
C ILE A 307 5.41 -24.72 14.11
N LEU A 308 5.33 -23.87 15.13
CA LEU A 308 5.67 -24.22 16.51
C LEU A 308 4.79 -25.36 17.08
N ILE A 309 3.52 -25.39 16.70
CA ILE A 309 2.58 -26.45 17.11
C ILE A 309 2.76 -27.71 16.25
N SER A 310 2.92 -27.56 14.93
CA SER A 310 3.02 -28.71 14.01
C SER A 310 4.32 -29.49 14.18
N LEU A 311 5.43 -28.82 14.53
CA LEU A 311 6.74 -29.45 14.68
C LEU A 311 6.79 -30.50 15.79
N PRO A 312 6.40 -30.23 17.06
CA PRO A 312 6.39 -31.26 18.11
C PRO A 312 5.36 -32.35 17.82
N LEU A 313 4.22 -32.02 17.22
CA LEU A 313 3.23 -33.02 16.84
C LEU A 313 3.78 -33.99 15.80
N THR A 314 4.46 -33.47 14.78
CA THR A 314 5.13 -34.29 13.75
C THR A 314 6.20 -35.19 14.36
N ILE A 315 7.05 -34.63 15.24
CA ILE A 315 8.09 -35.41 15.94
C ILE A 315 7.45 -36.55 16.75
N LEU A 316 6.36 -36.27 17.49
CA LEU A 316 5.64 -37.28 18.26
C LEU A 316 5.13 -38.41 17.36
N VAL A 317 4.45 -38.07 16.26
CA VAL A 317 3.91 -39.06 15.30
C VAL A 317 5.04 -39.90 14.69
N VAL A 318 6.12 -39.28 14.25
CA VAL A 318 7.29 -39.96 13.66
C VAL A 318 7.93 -40.92 14.68
N VAL A 319 8.09 -40.52 15.94
CA VAL A 319 8.62 -41.38 17.01
C VAL A 319 7.71 -42.58 17.27
N LEU A 320 6.37 -42.39 17.32
CA LEU A 320 5.40 -43.44 17.50
C LEU A 320 5.43 -44.47 16.35
N ILE A 321 5.44 -43.96 15.10
CA ILE A 321 5.51 -44.81 13.91
C ILE A 321 6.84 -45.57 13.89
N SER A 322 7.97 -44.92 14.12
CA SER A 322 9.30 -45.52 14.13
C SER A 322 9.40 -46.64 15.18
N LYS A 323 8.88 -46.38 16.40
CA LYS A 323 8.86 -47.43 17.46
C LYS A 323 7.99 -48.63 17.07
N ASN A 324 6.83 -48.38 16.49
CA ASN A 324 5.91 -49.47 16.09
C ASN A 324 6.48 -50.28 14.93
N LEU A 325 7.06 -49.63 13.93
CA LEU A 325 7.69 -50.28 12.79
C LEU A 325 8.91 -51.13 13.23
N THR A 326 9.78 -50.56 14.06
CA THR A 326 10.93 -51.28 14.61
C THR A 326 10.52 -52.50 15.43
N ARG A 327 9.43 -52.38 16.21
CA ARG A 327 8.89 -53.52 16.98
C ARG A 327 8.42 -54.64 16.07
N ARG A 328 7.70 -54.35 14.99
CA ARG A 328 7.22 -55.32 14.01
C ARG A 328 8.39 -56.02 13.28
N ILE A 329 9.39 -55.25 12.80
CA ILE A 329 10.57 -55.78 12.14
C ILE A 329 11.35 -56.68 13.06
N LYS A 330 11.51 -56.31 14.35
CA LYS A 330 12.20 -57.15 15.35
C LYS A 330 11.48 -58.45 15.63
N THR A 331 10.13 -58.43 15.64
CA THR A 331 9.32 -59.63 15.79
C THR A 331 9.46 -60.58 14.58
N LEU A 332 9.43 -60.01 13.36
CA LEU A 332 9.66 -60.77 12.13
C LEU A 332 11.05 -61.39 12.05
N SER A 333 12.10 -60.60 12.37
CA SER A 333 13.47 -61.08 12.38
C SER A 333 13.68 -62.23 13.36
N ARG A 334 13.06 -62.18 14.55
CA ARG A 334 13.10 -63.26 15.53
C ARG A 334 12.35 -64.52 15.04
N ALA A 335 11.19 -64.33 14.39
CA ALA A 335 10.43 -65.44 13.82
C ALA A 335 11.21 -66.16 12.69
N MET A 336 11.94 -65.41 11.86
CA MET A 336 12.82 -65.97 10.83
C MET A 336 14.03 -66.70 11.43
N GLU A 337 14.62 -66.16 12.50
CA GLU A 337 15.75 -66.78 13.22
C GLU A 337 15.34 -68.12 13.87
N THR A 338 14.14 -68.22 14.44
CA THR A 338 13.59 -69.48 14.96
C THR A 338 13.30 -70.53 13.88
N LEU A 339 12.76 -70.07 12.71
CA LEU A 339 12.54 -70.95 11.56
C LEU A 339 13.86 -71.49 10.97
N GLN A 340 14.93 -70.64 10.97
CA GLN A 340 16.26 -71.08 10.48
C GLN A 340 16.94 -72.04 11.42
N LEU A 341 16.79 -71.91 12.74
CA LEU A 341 17.25 -72.86 13.75
C LEU A 341 16.51 -74.22 13.68
N ASP A 342 15.19 -74.21 13.48
CA ASP A 342 14.38 -75.46 13.29
C ASP A 342 14.74 -76.18 11.97
N ALA A 343 15.13 -75.42 10.91
CA ALA A 343 15.60 -76.00 9.65
C ALA A 343 16.99 -76.65 9.81
N ASP A 344 17.91 -76.05 10.55
CA ASP A 344 19.22 -76.63 10.82
C ASP A 344 19.16 -77.86 11.72
N GLU A 345 18.22 -77.94 12.70
CA GLU A 345 18.01 -79.17 13.48
C GLU A 345 17.38 -80.26 12.65
N SER A 346 16.55 -79.96 11.63
CA SER A 346 15.99 -80.97 10.74
C SER A 346 16.96 -81.57 9.75
N TYR A 347 18.08 -80.95 9.46
CA TYR A 347 19.17 -81.47 8.60
C TYR A 347 20.17 -82.38 9.34
N THR A 348 20.16 -82.46 10.67
CA THR A 348 21.09 -83.26 11.45
C THR A 348 20.58 -84.67 11.73
N PHE A 349 19.35 -85.10 11.30
CA PHE A 349 18.81 -86.42 11.44
C PHE A 349 18.45 -87.08 10.11
N LEU A 350 19.45 -87.43 9.27
CA LEU A 350 19.30 -88.48 8.28
C LEU A 350 20.50 -89.43 8.35
N PRO A 351 20.31 -90.67 8.77
CA PRO A 351 21.34 -91.66 8.65
C PRO A 351 21.47 -92.11 7.20
N HIS A 352 22.72 -92.24 6.80
CA HIS A 352 23.17 -92.82 5.58
C HIS A 352 22.60 -94.24 5.41
N ASP A 353 21.68 -94.45 4.43
CA ASP A 353 21.51 -95.80 3.92
C ASP A 353 21.32 -95.80 2.40
N THR A 354 22.15 -96.60 1.76
CA THR A 354 22.26 -96.90 0.35
C THR A 354 21.16 -97.83 -0.12
N GLN A 355 20.45 -97.53 -1.25
CA GLN A 355 20.26 -98.54 -2.33
C GLN A 355 19.37 -98.00 -3.49
N LYS A 356 20.00 -97.91 -4.61
CA LYS A 356 19.67 -98.31 -5.97
C LYS A 356 18.22 -98.44 -6.47
N VAL A 357 18.06 -97.90 -7.74
CA VAL A 357 17.33 -98.48 -8.91
C VAL A 357 15.94 -97.89 -9.22
N GLY A 358 15.86 -97.36 -10.45
CA GLY A 358 14.69 -97.46 -11.29
C GLY A 358 14.16 -96.15 -11.90
N ARG A 359 14.64 -95.87 -13.14
CA ARG A 359 13.81 -95.16 -14.16
C ARG A 359 12.72 -96.12 -14.69
N PRO A 360 11.57 -95.68 -15.25
CA PRO A 360 11.48 -95.00 -16.50
C PRO A 360 10.32 -94.01 -16.67
N ASP A 361 10.51 -93.06 -17.52
CA ASP A 361 9.75 -92.56 -18.68
C ASP A 361 8.24 -92.37 -18.64
N LEU A 362 7.83 -91.22 -19.09
CA LEU A 362 6.99 -90.90 -20.25
C LEU A 362 6.04 -89.71 -20.07
N HIS A 363 6.13 -88.83 -21.00
CA HIS A 363 5.34 -87.70 -21.52
C HIS A 363 3.79 -87.95 -21.63
N PRO A 364 3.05 -87.01 -22.30
CA PRO A 364 2.62 -85.62 -22.00
C PRO A 364 1.09 -85.46 -22.28
N GLY A 365 0.58 -84.22 -22.11
CA GLY A 365 -0.77 -83.84 -22.60
C GLY A 365 -1.21 -82.47 -22.02
N ARG A 366 -1.15 -81.49 -22.66
CA ARG A 366 -1.92 -80.72 -23.63
C ARG A 366 -3.44 -80.71 -23.37
N THR A 367 -4.00 -79.54 -23.21
CA THR A 367 -5.13 -78.85 -23.86
C THR A 367 -5.67 -77.76 -22.95
N ASP A 368 -5.59 -76.50 -23.37
CA ASP A 368 -6.55 -75.67 -24.09
C ASP A 368 -7.94 -75.47 -23.45
N HIS A 369 -8.32 -74.27 -23.24
CA HIS A 369 -9.46 -73.48 -23.75
C HIS A 369 -9.66 -72.24 -22.81
N ARG A 370 -9.44 -71.02 -23.36
CA ARG A 370 -10.38 -70.12 -24.04
C ARG A 370 -11.71 -69.90 -23.31
N THR A 371 -11.98 -68.69 -22.98
CA THR A 371 -12.96 -67.69 -23.52
C THR A 371 -13.24 -66.66 -22.45
N ALA A 372 -13.08 -65.40 -22.59
CA ALA A 372 -13.69 -64.40 -23.47
C ALA A 372 -14.89 -63.69 -22.81
N LEU A 373 -14.84 -62.39 -23.01
CA LEU A 373 -15.93 -61.43 -23.12
C LEU A 373 -16.34 -60.69 -21.82
N SER A 374 -16.13 -59.39 -21.83
CA SER A 374 -17.08 -58.36 -22.25
C SER A 374 -17.83 -57.77 -21.07
N GLY A 375 -17.97 -56.56 -20.85
CA GLY A 375 -17.98 -55.37 -21.60
C GLY A 375 -18.52 -54.20 -20.78
N ASN A 376 -18.26 -53.04 -21.25
CA ASN A 376 -19.10 -51.82 -21.24
C ASN A 376 -19.65 -51.34 -19.89
N GLY A 377 -19.59 -50.06 -19.55
CA GLY A 377 -19.57 -48.85 -20.35
C GLY A 377 -20.19 -47.71 -19.60
N LYS A 378 -19.88 -46.52 -20.08
CA LYS A 378 -20.60 -45.24 -19.93
C LYS A 378 -20.40 -44.46 -18.61
N ILE A 379 -19.69 -43.29 -18.60
CA ILE A 379 -19.95 -41.97 -19.24
C ILE A 379 -21.05 -41.19 -18.49
N MET A 380 -20.56 -40.12 -17.89
CA MET A 380 -21.11 -38.76 -17.81
C MET A 380 -22.29 -38.46 -16.86
N PRO A 381 -22.47 -37.25 -16.47
CA PRO A 381 -21.76 -35.98 -16.81
C PRO A 381 -20.87 -35.43 -15.72
#